data_2a89230dd94655a52ec13cdd3fb666cf
#
_entry.id   2a89230dd94655a52ec13cdd3fb666cf
#
_cell.length_a   1.000
_cell.length_b   1.000
_cell.length_c   1.000
_cell.angle_alpha   90.00
_cell.angle_beta   90.00
_cell.angle_gamma   90.00
#
_symmetry.space_group_name_H-M   'P 1'
#
loop_
_entity.id
_entity.type
_entity.pdbx_description
1 polymer ?
#
loop_
_entity_poly.entity_id
_entity_poly.type
_entity_poly.pdbx_seq_one_letter_code
_entity_poly.pdbx_strand_id
1 'polypeptide(L)'
;NEWKRMLAMDVSDVYYEKILMNGKPSSDLKSIDGKELKAGDKVRLRISNGGASSYFWLTYAGGKITVVANDGNDVEPVEVDRLIIAVSETYDIVVTIPAENTAFEFLATTEDRTNSASMYIGNGIKQLQSPQPRLKYFEGMKMMNDMMKMNGDLDDMGMNMSLNQMDMNVVMYPEITGDSKPKQSDNDPNRYNANALADIVTLNYAMLKSPNNTSLPKNAPVKELKFTLTGNMNRYVWSIDNKVVSETDKILIKKGENVRITIYNGSMMRHPMHLHGHDFRIINGQGDYAPLKNIIDIMPMETDILEFNANVEGDWFFHCHILYHMMAGMGRVFTYENQAPNPLIPNPKLAQRKLFADDRAFHFMAENDF
;
A
#
# COMPACT_ATOMS: atom_id res chain seq x y z
N ASN A 1 8.55 28.40 8.36
CA ASN A 1 8.98 27.08 7.83
C ASN A 1 8.43 25.88 8.61
N GLU A 2 7.93 26.08 9.83
CA GLU A 2 7.26 25.05 10.64
C GLU A 2 5.97 24.54 9.95
N TRP A 3 5.18 25.42 9.38
CA TRP A 3 3.99 25.07 8.61
C TRP A 3 4.28 24.12 7.43
N LYS A 4 5.37 24.33 6.70
CA LYS A 4 5.78 23.42 5.60
C LYS A 4 6.21 22.06 6.12
N ARG A 5 6.77 22.01 7.31
CA ARG A 5 7.15 20.76 7.99
C ARG A 5 5.91 19.99 8.46
N MET A 6 4.94 20.69 9.06
CA MET A 6 3.68 20.11 9.52
C MET A 6 2.87 19.53 8.38
N LEU A 7 2.83 20.22 7.24
CA LEU A 7 2.12 19.77 6.05
C LEU A 7 2.81 18.59 5.33
N ALA A 8 4.11 18.48 5.42
CA ALA A 8 4.84 17.35 4.89
C ALA A 8 4.68 16.09 5.74
N MET A 9 4.40 16.23 7.03
CA MET A 9 4.17 15.12 7.96
C MET A 9 2.86 14.36 7.69
N ASP A 10 1.89 14.98 7.01
CA ASP A 10 0.65 14.29 6.61
C ASP A 10 0.86 13.36 5.40
N VAL A 11 1.98 13.48 4.69
CA VAL A 11 2.33 12.64 3.55
C VAL A 11 3.37 11.59 3.94
N SER A 12 4.28 11.92 4.85
CA SER A 12 5.35 11.04 5.26
C SER A 12 5.60 11.15 6.76
N ASP A 13 5.62 10.02 7.44
CA ASP A 13 5.86 9.93 8.89
C ASP A 13 7.24 10.46 9.30
N VAL A 14 8.24 10.10 8.51
CA VAL A 14 9.64 10.40 8.80
C VAL A 14 10.37 10.87 7.54
N TYR A 15 11.14 11.93 7.72
CA TYR A 15 12.07 12.41 6.72
C TYR A 15 13.39 11.65 6.83
N TYR A 16 13.72 10.86 5.80
CA TYR A 16 15.00 10.17 5.71
C TYR A 16 15.97 10.97 4.86
N GLU A 17 17.21 11.11 5.34
CA GLU A 17 18.26 11.82 4.60
C GLU A 17 18.70 11.05 3.34
N LYS A 18 18.59 9.72 3.35
CA LYS A 18 19.01 8.85 2.25
C LYS A 18 17.99 7.76 2.00
N ILE A 19 17.72 7.51 0.73
CA ILE A 19 16.93 6.40 0.23
C ILE A 19 17.87 5.46 -0.53
N LEU A 20 17.68 4.16 -0.31
CA LEU A 20 18.57 3.15 -0.87
C LEU A 20 17.76 2.09 -1.64
N MET A 21 18.28 1.67 -2.77
CA MET A 21 17.82 0.51 -3.53
C MET A 21 18.94 -0.54 -3.51
N ASN A 22 18.68 -1.71 -2.92
CA ASN A 22 19.69 -2.75 -2.69
C ASN A 22 20.92 -2.20 -1.92
N GLY A 23 20.67 -1.38 -0.88
CA GLY A 23 21.72 -0.79 -0.04
C GLY A 23 22.51 0.35 -0.69
N LYS A 24 22.10 0.84 -1.87
CA LYS A 24 22.79 1.91 -2.61
C LYS A 24 21.83 2.99 -3.08
N PRO A 25 22.24 4.27 -3.07
CA PRO A 25 21.43 5.36 -3.64
C PRO A 25 21.34 5.29 -5.17
N SER A 26 22.35 4.65 -5.81
CA SER A 26 22.41 4.45 -7.25
C SER A 26 23.20 3.18 -7.59
N SER A 27 22.74 2.43 -8.58
CA SER A 27 23.41 1.20 -9.07
C SER A 27 23.20 1.01 -10.56
N ASP A 28 24.04 0.18 -11.17
CA ASP A 28 23.92 -0.21 -12.58
C ASP A 28 23.62 -1.71 -12.65
N LEU A 29 22.64 -2.09 -13.47
CA LEU A 29 22.31 -3.47 -13.84
C LEU A 29 22.64 -3.67 -15.33
N LYS A 30 23.84 -4.16 -15.61
CA LYS A 30 24.38 -4.33 -16.97
C LYS A 30 24.26 -5.75 -17.49
N SER A 31 24.19 -6.73 -16.60
CA SER A 31 24.12 -8.14 -16.94
C SER A 31 23.34 -8.92 -15.89
N ILE A 32 22.75 -10.04 -16.30
CA ILE A 32 22.09 -11.01 -15.41
C ILE A 32 22.68 -12.37 -15.75
N ASP A 33 23.12 -13.11 -14.73
CA ASP A 33 23.76 -14.44 -14.85
C ASP A 33 24.90 -14.47 -15.89
N GLY A 34 25.71 -13.40 -15.93
CA GLY A 34 26.85 -13.26 -16.84
C GLY A 34 26.48 -12.89 -18.28
N LYS A 35 25.19 -12.76 -18.60
CA LYS A 35 24.72 -12.30 -19.92
C LYS A 35 24.51 -10.80 -19.90
N GLU A 36 25.15 -10.11 -20.83
CA GLU A 36 24.96 -8.67 -21.01
C GLU A 36 23.54 -8.35 -21.48
N LEU A 37 22.95 -7.32 -20.90
CA LEU A 37 21.62 -6.85 -21.28
C LEU A 37 21.67 -6.05 -22.58
N LYS A 38 20.72 -6.32 -23.48
CA LYS A 38 20.61 -5.73 -24.83
C LYS A 38 19.22 -5.16 -25.08
N ALA A 39 19.09 -4.34 -26.10
CA ALA A 39 17.78 -3.88 -26.57
C ALA A 39 16.85 -5.06 -26.90
N GLY A 40 15.59 -4.95 -26.51
CA GLY A 40 14.58 -6.00 -26.64
C GLY A 40 14.53 -6.97 -25.47
N ASP A 41 15.55 -7.01 -24.61
CA ASP A 41 15.52 -7.86 -23.43
C ASP A 41 14.45 -7.39 -22.45
N LYS A 42 13.74 -8.37 -21.87
CA LYS A 42 12.75 -8.17 -20.81
C LYS A 42 13.36 -8.57 -19.48
N VAL A 43 13.35 -7.63 -18.55
CA VAL A 43 13.90 -7.81 -17.20
C VAL A 43 12.74 -7.87 -16.20
N ARG A 44 12.61 -9.01 -15.50
CA ARG A 44 11.69 -9.13 -14.36
C ARG A 44 12.39 -8.61 -13.10
N LEU A 45 11.83 -7.60 -12.52
CA LEU A 45 12.27 -7.04 -11.24
C LEU A 45 11.31 -7.51 -10.14
N ARG A 46 11.85 -8.13 -9.10
CA ARG A 46 11.12 -8.46 -7.88
C ARG A 46 11.41 -7.38 -6.86
N ILE A 47 10.40 -6.62 -6.55
CA ILE A 47 10.53 -5.41 -5.73
C ILE A 47 9.85 -5.64 -4.40
N SER A 48 10.53 -5.30 -3.33
CA SER A 48 9.99 -5.25 -1.99
C SER A 48 10.30 -3.88 -1.38
N ASN A 49 9.30 -3.24 -0.81
CA ASN A 49 9.51 -2.03 -0.02
C ASN A 49 9.89 -2.41 1.41
N GLY A 50 11.20 -2.41 1.69
CA GLY A 50 11.75 -2.66 3.03
C GLY A 50 11.86 -1.42 3.91
N GLY A 51 11.25 -0.29 3.52
CA GLY A 51 11.23 0.94 4.32
C GLY A 51 10.38 0.80 5.57
N ALA A 52 10.74 1.50 6.65
CA ALA A 52 9.98 1.46 7.90
C ALA A 52 8.65 2.24 7.82
N SER A 53 8.62 3.32 7.01
CA SER A 53 7.43 4.19 6.90
C SER A 53 7.26 4.84 5.53
N SER A 54 8.23 4.74 4.63
CA SER A 54 8.18 5.44 3.34
C SER A 54 7.48 4.61 2.28
N TYR A 55 6.61 5.27 1.53
CA TYR A 55 6.09 4.79 0.25
C TYR A 55 6.99 5.26 -0.89
N PHE A 56 7.02 4.50 -1.99
CA PHE A 56 7.81 4.86 -3.15
C PHE A 56 6.99 4.82 -4.43
N TRP A 57 7.08 5.89 -5.20
CA TRP A 57 6.70 5.91 -6.60
C TRP A 57 7.76 5.21 -7.42
N LEU A 58 7.36 4.24 -8.22
CA LEU A 58 8.22 3.51 -9.13
C LEU A 58 7.91 3.94 -10.57
N THR A 59 8.94 4.35 -11.28
CA THR A 59 8.87 4.81 -12.68
C THR A 59 10.06 4.27 -13.48
N TYR A 60 9.93 4.20 -14.80
CA TYR A 60 10.97 3.68 -15.68
C TYR A 60 11.16 4.54 -16.92
N ALA A 61 12.39 5.01 -17.18
CA ALA A 61 12.73 5.86 -18.31
C ALA A 61 12.62 5.17 -19.68
N GLY A 62 12.60 3.84 -19.70
CA GLY A 62 12.47 3.02 -20.90
C GLY A 62 11.03 2.79 -21.37
N GLY A 63 10.02 3.36 -20.70
CA GLY A 63 8.61 3.25 -21.08
C GLY A 63 7.73 2.56 -20.05
N LYS A 64 6.76 1.78 -20.50
CA LYS A 64 5.77 1.14 -19.63
C LYS A 64 6.39 0.07 -18.72
N ILE A 65 5.77 -0.06 -17.55
CA ILE A 65 6.02 -1.10 -16.57
C ILE A 65 4.88 -2.11 -16.68
N THR A 66 5.17 -3.40 -16.80
CA THR A 66 4.16 -4.46 -16.79
C THR A 66 4.16 -5.14 -15.44
N VAL A 67 3.11 -4.99 -14.66
CA VAL A 67 2.93 -5.68 -13.38
C VAL A 67 2.46 -7.10 -13.65
N VAL A 68 3.13 -8.11 -13.07
CA VAL A 68 2.86 -9.54 -13.31
C VAL A 68 2.59 -10.33 -12.03
N ALA A 69 2.96 -9.78 -10.85
CA ALA A 69 2.61 -10.37 -9.56
C ALA A 69 2.57 -9.28 -8.48
N ASN A 70 1.83 -9.53 -7.43
CA ASN A 70 1.77 -8.73 -6.21
C ASN A 70 1.76 -9.63 -4.98
N ASP A 71 2.51 -9.26 -3.95
CA ASP A 71 2.64 -9.98 -2.67
C ASP A 71 2.85 -11.50 -2.85
N GLY A 72 3.68 -11.88 -3.85
CA GLY A 72 3.99 -13.27 -4.18
C GLY A 72 2.91 -13.99 -5.01
N ASN A 73 1.79 -13.36 -5.32
CA ASN A 73 0.70 -13.94 -6.10
C ASN A 73 0.68 -13.39 -7.52
N ASP A 74 0.59 -14.26 -8.52
CA ASP A 74 0.51 -13.85 -9.92
C ASP A 74 -0.78 -13.08 -10.21
N VAL A 75 -0.67 -12.09 -11.10
CA VAL A 75 -1.80 -11.35 -11.65
C VAL A 75 -1.76 -11.37 -13.18
N GLU A 76 -2.92 -11.20 -13.83
CA GLU A 76 -2.96 -10.92 -15.26
C GLU A 76 -2.09 -9.68 -15.54
N PRO A 77 -1.23 -9.69 -16.57
CA PRO A 77 -0.32 -8.59 -16.84
C PRO A 77 -1.03 -7.26 -17.03
N VAL A 78 -0.60 -6.24 -16.29
CA VAL A 78 -1.16 -4.87 -16.35
C VAL A 78 -0.04 -3.90 -16.73
N GLU A 79 -0.22 -3.16 -17.82
CA GLU A 79 0.73 -2.13 -18.25
C GLU A 79 0.39 -0.77 -17.66
N VAL A 80 1.38 -0.15 -17.01
CA VAL A 80 1.23 1.16 -16.35
C VAL A 80 2.45 2.04 -16.63
N ASP A 81 2.31 3.34 -16.44
CA ASP A 81 3.43 4.28 -16.49
C ASP A 81 4.16 4.36 -15.14
N ARG A 82 3.39 4.17 -14.06
CA ARG A 82 3.92 4.24 -12.70
C ARG A 82 3.06 3.44 -11.73
N LEU A 83 3.66 3.10 -10.60
CA LEU A 83 2.94 2.55 -9.45
C LEU A 83 3.53 3.11 -8.16
N ILE A 84 2.71 3.13 -7.11
CA ILE A 84 3.18 3.35 -5.75
C ILE A 84 3.30 2.01 -5.03
N ILE A 85 4.34 1.83 -4.24
CA ILE A 85 4.54 0.64 -3.42
C ILE A 85 4.50 1.01 -1.94
N ALA A 86 3.56 0.42 -1.22
CA ALA A 86 3.38 0.63 0.21
C ALA A 86 4.45 -0.09 1.02
N VAL A 87 4.56 0.28 2.30
CA VAL A 87 5.50 -0.38 3.24
C VAL A 87 5.21 -1.88 3.31
N SER A 88 6.23 -2.69 3.09
CA SER A 88 6.21 -4.17 3.03
C SER A 88 5.44 -4.78 1.86
N GLU A 89 4.81 -3.98 1.02
CA GLU A 89 4.19 -4.47 -0.20
C GLU A 89 5.26 -4.97 -1.19
N THR A 90 4.92 -5.95 -2.02
CA THR A 90 5.81 -6.46 -3.05
C THR A 90 5.13 -6.49 -4.42
N TYR A 91 5.91 -6.23 -5.46
CA TYR A 91 5.49 -6.37 -6.85
C TYR A 91 6.57 -7.06 -7.67
N ASP A 92 6.14 -7.96 -8.55
CA ASP A 92 6.97 -8.39 -9.65
C ASP A 92 6.54 -7.63 -10.90
N ILE A 93 7.49 -6.96 -11.51
CA ILE A 93 7.27 -6.17 -12.73
C ILE A 93 8.21 -6.62 -13.84
N VAL A 94 7.79 -6.38 -15.06
CA VAL A 94 8.63 -6.58 -16.25
C VAL A 94 8.84 -5.24 -16.93
N VAL A 95 10.10 -4.92 -17.22
CA VAL A 95 10.51 -3.76 -18.01
C VAL A 95 11.27 -4.23 -19.25
N THR A 96 11.14 -3.53 -20.36
CA THR A 96 11.83 -3.83 -21.61
C THR A 96 12.91 -2.78 -21.86
N ILE A 97 14.10 -3.20 -22.32
CA ILE A 97 15.17 -2.29 -22.72
C ILE A 97 14.89 -1.83 -24.16
N PRO A 98 14.53 -0.54 -24.39
CA PRO A 98 14.02 -0.14 -25.70
C PRO A 98 15.11 0.14 -26.73
N ALA A 99 16.35 0.43 -26.32
CA ALA A 99 17.41 0.82 -27.25
C ALA A 99 18.80 0.30 -26.82
N GLU A 100 19.65 0.06 -27.81
CA GLU A 100 21.07 -0.26 -27.61
C GLU A 100 21.84 0.96 -27.07
N ASN A 101 23.00 0.67 -26.47
CA ASN A 101 23.93 1.68 -25.95
C ASN A 101 23.31 2.70 -24.98
N THR A 102 22.21 2.33 -24.32
CA THR A 102 21.50 3.17 -23.38
C THR A 102 21.16 2.40 -22.11
N ALA A 103 21.42 2.99 -20.96
CA ALA A 103 21.03 2.48 -19.65
C ALA A 103 19.86 3.33 -19.12
N PHE A 104 18.70 2.73 -18.97
CA PHE A 104 17.47 3.40 -18.61
C PHE A 104 17.27 3.41 -17.10
N GLU A 105 16.98 4.55 -16.55
CA GLU A 105 16.75 4.71 -15.11
C GLU A 105 15.43 4.05 -14.69
N PHE A 106 15.52 3.14 -13.71
CA PHE A 106 14.42 2.72 -12.87
C PHE A 106 14.51 3.53 -11.58
N LEU A 107 13.53 4.38 -11.35
CA LEU A 107 13.55 5.39 -10.30
C LEU A 107 12.50 5.07 -9.23
N ALA A 108 12.95 4.98 -7.98
CA ALA A 108 12.09 4.97 -6.80
C ALA A 108 12.14 6.35 -6.13
N THR A 109 11.01 7.05 -6.10
CA THR A 109 10.88 8.38 -5.50
C THR A 109 9.99 8.30 -4.27
N THR A 110 10.40 8.87 -3.14
CA THR A 110 9.57 8.94 -1.93
C THR A 110 8.22 9.60 -2.22
N GLU A 111 7.19 9.24 -1.47
CA GLU A 111 5.83 9.78 -1.65
C GLU A 111 5.80 11.30 -1.57
N ASP A 112 6.56 11.88 -0.64
CA ASP A 112 6.73 13.32 -0.46
C ASP A 112 7.59 13.99 -1.55
N ARG A 113 8.20 13.19 -2.44
CA ARG A 113 9.04 13.62 -3.58
C ARG A 113 10.28 14.42 -3.22
N THR A 114 10.81 14.17 -2.01
CA THR A 114 12.02 14.84 -1.53
C THR A 114 13.28 14.07 -1.83
N ASN A 115 13.19 12.75 -1.89
CA ASN A 115 14.31 11.84 -2.10
C ASN A 115 14.01 10.74 -3.11
N SER A 116 15.07 10.15 -3.66
CA SER A 116 14.97 9.05 -4.61
C SER A 116 16.19 8.13 -4.57
N ALA A 117 16.02 6.92 -5.12
CA ALA A 117 17.09 5.99 -5.43
C ALA A 117 16.90 5.45 -6.84
N SER A 118 18.01 5.15 -7.52
CA SER A 118 18.03 4.79 -8.95
C SER A 118 18.73 3.46 -9.21
N MET A 119 18.21 2.72 -10.18
CA MET A 119 18.94 1.61 -10.82
C MET A 119 18.92 1.82 -12.35
N TYR A 120 20.10 1.80 -12.96
CA TYR A 120 20.21 1.96 -14.40
C TYR A 120 20.27 0.57 -15.07
N ILE A 121 19.30 0.28 -15.93
CA ILE A 121 19.12 -1.03 -16.56
C ILE A 121 19.56 -0.94 -18.02
N GLY A 122 20.55 -1.75 -18.40
CA GLY A 122 21.17 -1.75 -19.73
C GLY A 122 22.59 -1.20 -19.72
N ASN A 123 23.16 -1.01 -20.91
CA ASN A 123 24.54 -0.60 -21.13
C ASN A 123 24.61 0.67 -21.97
N GLY A 124 25.48 1.61 -21.60
CA GLY A 124 25.73 2.82 -22.39
C GLY A 124 25.40 4.12 -21.68
N ILE A 125 24.86 5.09 -22.44
CA ILE A 125 24.53 6.41 -21.93
C ILE A 125 23.32 6.32 -21.01
N LYS A 126 23.40 6.95 -19.84
CA LYS A 126 22.29 6.96 -18.86
C LYS A 126 21.18 7.88 -19.33
N GLN A 127 20.00 7.31 -19.52
CA GLN A 127 18.77 8.04 -19.75
C GLN A 127 18.01 8.17 -18.44
N LEU A 128 17.85 9.39 -17.97
CA LEU A 128 17.19 9.69 -16.71
C LEU A 128 15.67 9.70 -16.88
N GLN A 129 14.99 9.25 -15.85
CA GLN A 129 13.55 9.43 -15.70
C GLN A 129 13.24 10.90 -15.36
N SER A 130 12.21 11.45 -15.99
CA SER A 130 11.74 12.78 -15.62
C SER A 130 11.30 12.80 -14.15
N PRO A 131 11.82 13.72 -13.33
CA PRO A 131 11.42 13.80 -11.94
C PRO A 131 9.93 14.13 -11.84
N GLN A 132 9.28 13.54 -10.86
CA GLN A 132 7.88 13.87 -10.58
C GLN A 132 7.77 15.31 -10.04
N PRO A 133 6.74 16.07 -10.43
CA PRO A 133 6.55 17.43 -9.93
C PRO A 133 6.35 17.44 -8.42
N ARG A 134 6.71 18.53 -7.76
CA ARG A 134 6.50 18.69 -6.32
C ARG A 134 5.02 18.68 -5.99
N LEU A 135 4.68 18.09 -4.84
CA LEU A 135 3.30 18.02 -4.36
C LEU A 135 2.73 19.44 -4.17
N LYS A 136 1.53 19.66 -4.70
CA LYS A 136 0.70 20.84 -4.45
C LYS A 136 -0.24 20.57 -3.28
N TYR A 137 0.32 20.42 -2.10
CA TYR A 137 -0.37 19.93 -0.92
C TYR A 137 -1.70 20.63 -0.63
N PHE A 138 -1.74 21.96 -0.70
CA PHE A 138 -2.97 22.73 -0.41
C PHE A 138 -4.08 22.50 -1.43
N GLU A 139 -3.74 22.26 -2.68
CA GLU A 139 -4.73 21.94 -3.73
C GLU A 139 -5.33 20.57 -3.50
N GLY A 140 -4.50 19.57 -3.11
CA GLY A 140 -4.96 18.25 -2.74
C GLY A 140 -5.87 18.26 -1.52
N MET A 141 -5.49 18.98 -0.46
CA MET A 141 -6.31 19.14 0.75
C MET A 141 -7.65 19.82 0.46
N LYS A 142 -7.66 20.85 -0.39
CA LYS A 142 -8.91 21.50 -0.79
C LYS A 142 -9.81 20.54 -1.54
N MET A 143 -9.26 19.81 -2.49
CA MET A 143 -10.00 18.83 -3.29
C MET A 143 -10.60 17.72 -2.39
N MET A 144 -9.83 17.20 -1.43
CA MET A 144 -10.34 16.25 -0.43
C MET A 144 -11.48 16.83 0.40
N ASN A 145 -11.35 18.06 0.89
CA ASN A 145 -12.41 18.71 1.66
C ASN A 145 -13.69 18.91 0.82
N ASP A 146 -13.55 19.28 -0.44
CA ASP A 146 -14.70 19.46 -1.34
C ASP A 146 -15.38 18.11 -1.64
N MET A 147 -14.61 17.03 -1.77
CA MET A 147 -15.14 15.65 -1.90
C MET A 147 -15.84 15.16 -0.62
N MET A 148 -15.28 15.47 0.56
CA MET A 148 -15.92 15.11 1.83
C MET A 148 -17.30 15.79 1.99
N LYS A 149 -17.42 17.06 1.61
CA LYS A 149 -18.69 17.78 1.59
C LYS A 149 -19.67 17.16 0.61
N MET A 150 -19.23 16.85 -0.60
CA MET A 150 -20.05 16.20 -1.62
C MET A 150 -20.53 14.82 -1.18
N ASN A 151 -19.71 14.02 -0.49
CA ASN A 151 -20.11 12.73 0.08
C ASN A 151 -21.14 12.89 1.19
N GLY A 152 -20.98 13.87 2.10
CA GLY A 152 -21.98 14.18 3.11
C GLY A 152 -23.32 14.58 2.50
N ASP A 153 -23.31 15.42 1.46
CA ASP A 153 -24.53 15.84 0.74
C ASP A 153 -25.19 14.66 0.01
N LEU A 154 -24.42 13.70 -0.50
CA LEU A 154 -24.93 12.48 -1.17
C LEU A 154 -25.51 11.48 -0.18
N ASP A 155 -24.89 11.31 1.00
CA ASP A 155 -25.39 10.47 2.09
C ASP A 155 -26.74 11.03 2.61
N ASP A 156 -26.86 12.34 2.74
CA ASP A 156 -28.12 13.03 3.12
C ASP A 156 -29.23 12.82 2.08
N MET A 157 -28.86 12.63 0.80
CA MET A 157 -29.79 12.30 -0.27
C MET A 157 -30.04 10.80 -0.44
N GLY A 158 -29.45 9.94 0.40
CA GLY A 158 -29.59 8.48 0.33
C GLY A 158 -28.82 7.83 -0.85
N MET A 159 -27.87 8.55 -1.44
CA MET A 159 -27.01 8.06 -2.52
C MET A 159 -25.64 7.67 -1.95
N ASN A 160 -25.39 6.38 -1.81
CA ASN A 160 -24.06 5.88 -1.45
C ASN A 160 -23.14 5.88 -2.68
N MET A 161 -22.21 6.83 -2.77
CA MET A 161 -21.06 6.70 -3.67
C MET A 161 -19.96 5.92 -2.97
N SER A 162 -19.65 4.75 -3.49
CA SER A 162 -18.44 4.04 -3.04
C SER A 162 -17.21 4.80 -3.52
N LEU A 163 -16.40 5.30 -2.60
CA LEU A 163 -15.11 5.93 -2.90
C LEU A 163 -14.14 4.96 -3.60
N ASN A 164 -14.35 3.65 -3.47
CA ASN A 164 -13.62 2.61 -4.21
C ASN A 164 -13.72 2.73 -5.75
N GLN A 165 -14.62 3.56 -6.27
CA GLN A 165 -14.74 3.85 -7.70
C GLN A 165 -13.89 5.05 -8.13
N MET A 166 -13.31 5.78 -7.18
CA MET A 166 -12.45 6.92 -7.46
C MET A 166 -10.98 6.52 -7.32
N ASP A 167 -10.18 6.87 -8.31
CA ASP A 167 -8.73 6.77 -8.16
C ASP A 167 -8.25 7.85 -7.18
N MET A 168 -8.13 7.47 -5.91
CA MET A 168 -7.70 8.38 -4.84
C MET A 168 -6.28 8.92 -5.07
N ASN A 169 -5.46 8.26 -5.89
CA ASN A 169 -4.16 8.80 -6.29
C ASN A 169 -4.31 10.16 -6.98
N VAL A 170 -5.40 10.38 -7.71
CA VAL A 170 -5.70 11.67 -8.33
C VAL A 170 -5.95 12.77 -7.32
N VAL A 171 -6.63 12.41 -6.23
CA VAL A 171 -6.96 13.38 -5.18
C VAL A 171 -5.71 13.73 -4.36
N MET A 172 -4.91 12.71 -4.02
CA MET A 172 -3.70 12.90 -3.22
C MET A 172 -2.56 13.57 -4.00
N TYR A 173 -2.54 13.41 -5.33
CA TYR A 173 -1.45 13.89 -6.19
C TYR A 173 -1.98 14.83 -7.28
N PRO A 174 -2.15 16.12 -6.95
CA PRO A 174 -2.79 17.11 -7.82
C PRO A 174 -2.11 17.30 -9.20
N GLU A 175 -0.86 16.85 -9.35
CA GLU A 175 -0.19 16.89 -10.66
C GLU A 175 -0.86 15.99 -11.71
N ILE A 176 -1.67 15.03 -11.27
CA ILE A 176 -2.46 14.18 -12.18
C ILE A 176 -3.65 14.96 -12.72
N THR A 177 -4.11 15.97 -11.99
CA THR A 177 -5.30 16.74 -12.38
C THR A 177 -5.01 17.82 -13.41
N GLY A 178 -3.73 18.26 -13.60
CA GLY A 178 -3.37 19.33 -14.56
C GLY A 178 -4.34 20.54 -14.52
N ASP A 179 -4.15 21.52 -15.40
CA ASP A 179 -5.12 22.61 -15.59
C ASP A 179 -6.36 22.19 -16.41
N SER A 180 -6.48 20.91 -16.75
CA SER A 180 -7.59 20.37 -17.53
C SER A 180 -8.77 20.07 -16.61
N LYS A 181 -9.89 20.71 -16.84
CA LYS A 181 -11.15 20.35 -16.19
C LYS A 181 -11.47 18.86 -16.44
N PRO A 182 -11.99 18.12 -15.46
CA PRO A 182 -12.40 16.73 -15.65
C PRO A 182 -13.30 16.60 -16.88
N LYS A 183 -12.88 15.81 -17.85
CA LYS A 183 -13.78 15.41 -18.93
C LYS A 183 -14.70 14.35 -18.36
N GLN A 184 -15.97 14.68 -18.25
CA GLN A 184 -17.01 13.71 -17.91
C GLN A 184 -16.95 12.58 -18.94
N SER A 185 -16.89 11.34 -18.49
CA SER A 185 -16.99 10.18 -19.38
C SER A 185 -18.39 10.16 -20.00
N ASP A 186 -18.48 10.15 -21.32
CA ASP A 186 -19.74 10.21 -22.05
C ASP A 186 -20.71 9.04 -21.76
N ASN A 187 -20.26 8.00 -21.06
CA ASN A 187 -21.03 6.76 -20.83
C ASN A 187 -21.37 6.45 -19.37
N ASP A 188 -20.80 7.16 -18.40
CA ASP A 188 -21.14 7.01 -16.98
C ASP A 188 -20.90 8.34 -16.25
N PRO A 189 -21.98 9.08 -15.91
CA PRO A 189 -21.86 10.37 -15.22
C PRO A 189 -21.23 10.27 -13.82
N ASN A 190 -21.15 9.06 -13.24
CA ASN A 190 -20.58 8.83 -11.91
C ASN A 190 -19.14 8.31 -11.97
N ARG A 191 -18.60 8.03 -13.16
CA ARG A 191 -17.25 7.54 -13.32
C ARG A 191 -16.28 8.68 -13.58
N TYR A 192 -15.65 9.18 -12.53
CA TYR A 192 -14.46 10.01 -12.66
C TYR A 192 -13.31 9.16 -13.21
N ASN A 193 -13.04 9.27 -14.50
CA ASN A 193 -11.88 8.64 -15.10
C ASN A 193 -10.69 9.61 -14.99
N ALA A 194 -10.02 9.55 -13.86
CA ALA A 194 -8.85 10.36 -13.57
C ALA A 194 -7.69 10.12 -14.54
N ASN A 195 -7.57 8.90 -15.05
CA ASN A 195 -6.58 8.57 -16.07
C ASN A 195 -6.85 9.24 -17.42
N ALA A 196 -8.07 9.69 -17.68
CA ALA A 196 -8.41 10.44 -18.90
C ALA A 196 -7.94 11.91 -18.87
N LEU A 197 -7.44 12.38 -17.74
CA LEU A 197 -6.98 13.77 -17.56
C LEU A 197 -5.48 13.95 -17.71
N ALA A 198 -4.72 12.90 -17.39
CA ALA A 198 -3.31 12.80 -17.67
C ALA A 198 -3.10 11.58 -18.54
N ASP A 199 -2.30 11.66 -19.56
CA ASP A 199 -1.90 10.50 -20.37
C ASP A 199 -1.07 9.47 -19.55
N ILE A 200 -1.08 9.59 -18.21
CA ILE A 200 -0.30 8.79 -17.25
C ILE A 200 -1.19 7.75 -16.59
N VAL A 201 -0.94 6.48 -16.87
CA VAL A 201 -1.62 5.35 -16.24
C VAL A 201 -0.91 4.99 -14.94
N THR A 202 -1.60 5.18 -13.82
CA THR A 202 -1.13 4.79 -12.48
C THR A 202 -1.80 3.48 -12.05
N LEU A 203 -1.02 2.51 -11.56
CA LEU A 203 -1.58 1.27 -11.03
C LEU A 203 -2.52 1.57 -9.86
N ASN A 204 -3.69 0.96 -9.87
CA ASN A 204 -4.57 0.84 -8.72
C ASN A 204 -5.07 -0.60 -8.56
N TYR A 205 -5.60 -0.93 -7.40
CA TYR A 205 -6.01 -2.32 -7.11
C TYR A 205 -7.17 -2.80 -7.99
N ALA A 206 -8.02 -1.92 -8.51
CA ALA A 206 -9.10 -2.30 -9.42
C ALA A 206 -8.61 -2.90 -10.74
N MET A 207 -7.35 -2.61 -11.13
CA MET A 207 -6.71 -3.14 -12.33
C MET A 207 -6.14 -4.55 -12.13
N LEU A 208 -5.94 -4.98 -10.89
CA LEU A 208 -5.34 -6.27 -10.57
C LEU A 208 -6.38 -7.37 -10.64
N LYS A 209 -6.03 -8.47 -11.31
CA LYS A 209 -6.88 -9.65 -11.47
C LYS A 209 -6.03 -10.90 -11.35
N SER A 210 -6.49 -11.86 -10.54
CA SER A 210 -5.83 -13.16 -10.46
C SER A 210 -6.05 -13.95 -11.75
N PRO A 211 -5.03 -14.65 -12.28
CA PRO A 211 -5.20 -15.57 -13.41
C PRO A 211 -5.99 -16.82 -13.02
N ASN A 212 -6.11 -17.10 -11.73
CA ASN A 212 -6.79 -18.27 -11.20
C ASN A 212 -8.01 -17.86 -10.39
N ASN A 213 -8.98 -18.78 -10.29
CA ASN A 213 -10.15 -18.61 -9.43
C ASN A 213 -9.69 -18.57 -7.95
N THR A 214 -10.02 -17.48 -7.24
CA THR A 214 -9.69 -17.25 -5.83
C THR A 214 -10.92 -17.28 -4.92
N SER A 215 -12.07 -17.72 -5.42
CA SER A 215 -13.31 -17.79 -4.64
C SER A 215 -13.14 -18.60 -3.38
N LEU A 216 -13.64 -18.08 -2.28
CA LEU A 216 -13.69 -18.81 -1.02
C LEU A 216 -14.75 -19.91 -1.03
N PRO A 217 -14.67 -20.92 -0.14
CA PRO A 217 -15.65 -21.99 -0.04
C PRO A 217 -17.08 -21.44 0.16
N LYS A 218 -17.98 -21.69 -0.80
CA LYS A 218 -19.33 -21.09 -0.83
C LYS A 218 -20.23 -21.52 0.34
N ASN A 219 -19.99 -22.71 0.89
CA ASN A 219 -20.80 -23.28 1.98
C ASN A 219 -20.20 -23.02 3.37
N ALA A 220 -19.09 -22.31 3.46
CA ALA A 220 -18.48 -21.95 4.73
C ALA A 220 -19.31 -20.87 5.44
N PRO A 221 -19.42 -20.92 6.78
CA PRO A 221 -19.98 -19.81 7.53
C PRO A 221 -19.21 -18.52 7.25
N VAL A 222 -19.89 -17.38 7.26
CA VAL A 222 -19.27 -16.08 7.03
C VAL A 222 -19.26 -15.28 8.33
N LYS A 223 -18.08 -14.80 8.69
CA LYS A 223 -17.90 -13.81 9.76
C LYS A 223 -17.62 -12.46 9.14
N GLU A 224 -18.51 -11.51 9.38
CA GLU A 224 -18.35 -10.12 8.94
C GLU A 224 -17.77 -9.27 10.06
N LEU A 225 -16.75 -8.49 9.74
CA LEU A 225 -16.09 -7.53 10.62
C LEU A 225 -16.04 -6.17 9.93
N LYS A 226 -16.12 -5.12 10.74
CA LYS A 226 -15.96 -3.74 10.28
C LYS A 226 -14.93 -3.05 11.15
N PHE A 227 -13.97 -2.38 10.52
CA PHE A 227 -12.95 -1.61 11.21
C PHE A 227 -12.90 -0.19 10.67
N THR A 228 -12.65 0.73 11.56
CA THR A 228 -12.32 2.11 11.24
C THR A 228 -10.89 2.38 11.68
N LEU A 229 -10.02 2.71 10.72
CA LEU A 229 -8.67 3.16 11.03
C LEU A 229 -8.75 4.60 11.50
N THR A 230 -8.19 4.87 12.67
CA THR A 230 -8.25 6.18 13.32
C THR A 230 -6.88 6.59 13.82
N GLY A 231 -6.63 7.89 13.87
CA GLY A 231 -5.36 8.39 14.36
C GLY A 231 -5.23 9.89 14.28
N ASN A 232 -4.17 10.39 14.89
CA ASN A 232 -3.87 11.80 14.93
C ASN A 232 -2.36 12.04 15.02
N MET A 233 -1.79 12.69 14.01
CA MET A 233 -0.36 13.02 13.97
C MET A 233 0.10 13.91 15.12
N ASN A 234 -0.72 14.86 15.56
CA ASN A 234 -0.32 15.78 16.63
C ASN A 234 -0.11 15.10 17.98
N ARG A 235 -0.89 14.04 18.26
CA ARG A 235 -0.77 13.22 19.48
C ARG A 235 -0.01 11.94 19.24
N TYR A 236 0.26 11.65 17.99
CA TYR A 236 0.86 10.41 17.51
C TYR A 236 0.17 9.15 18.07
N VAL A 237 -1.15 9.12 17.98
CA VAL A 237 -1.99 7.99 18.39
C VAL A 237 -2.59 7.38 17.14
N TRP A 238 -2.34 6.09 16.95
CA TRP A 238 -2.81 5.32 15.82
C TRP A 238 -3.56 4.08 16.32
N SER A 239 -4.78 3.88 15.87
CA SER A 239 -5.68 2.89 16.46
C SER A 239 -6.66 2.33 15.43
N ILE A 240 -7.33 1.25 15.79
CA ILE A 240 -8.47 0.68 15.07
C ILE A 240 -9.69 0.82 15.98
N ASP A 241 -10.80 1.41 15.49
CA ASP A 241 -12.01 1.68 16.26
C ASP A 241 -11.74 2.47 17.56
N ASN A 242 -10.85 3.46 17.49
CA ASN A 242 -10.39 4.29 18.61
C ASN A 242 -9.78 3.50 19.79
N LYS A 243 -9.26 2.30 19.53
CA LYS A 243 -8.58 1.46 20.53
C LYS A 243 -7.23 0.99 20.01
N VAL A 244 -6.22 1.10 20.83
CA VAL A 244 -4.92 0.48 20.57
C VAL A 244 -4.97 -1.02 20.88
N VAL A 245 -4.04 -1.80 20.33
CA VAL A 245 -4.03 -3.27 20.46
C VAL A 245 -4.06 -3.74 21.93
N SER A 246 -3.41 -3.02 22.84
CA SER A 246 -3.38 -3.36 24.27
C SER A 246 -4.72 -3.17 25.00
N GLU A 247 -5.65 -2.45 24.39
CA GLU A 247 -6.99 -2.17 24.95
C GLU A 247 -8.06 -3.11 24.41
N THR A 248 -7.68 -4.06 23.55
CA THR A 248 -8.65 -4.92 22.85
C THR A 248 -8.47 -6.38 23.18
N ASP A 249 -9.58 -7.10 23.20
CA ASP A 249 -9.57 -8.55 23.22
C ASP A 249 -9.22 -9.10 21.83
N LYS A 250 -8.75 -10.36 21.79
CA LYS A 250 -8.53 -11.07 20.54
C LYS A 250 -9.85 -11.31 19.82
N ILE A 251 -9.81 -11.23 18.49
CA ILE A 251 -10.95 -11.52 17.64
C ILE A 251 -10.99 -13.02 17.41
N LEU A 252 -12.04 -13.67 17.94
CA LEU A 252 -12.23 -15.11 17.78
C LEU A 252 -12.73 -15.43 16.37
N ILE A 253 -12.05 -16.33 15.67
CA ILE A 253 -12.45 -16.90 14.39
C ILE A 253 -12.51 -18.43 14.49
N LYS A 254 -13.25 -19.08 13.57
CA LYS A 254 -13.38 -20.53 13.54
C LYS A 254 -12.68 -21.12 12.33
N LYS A 255 -12.06 -22.28 12.53
CA LYS A 255 -11.47 -22.99 11.41
C LYS A 255 -12.48 -23.29 10.33
N GLY A 256 -12.17 -22.92 9.11
CA GLY A 256 -13.01 -23.15 7.92
C GLY A 256 -14.07 -22.08 7.67
N GLU A 257 -14.25 -21.06 8.54
CA GLU A 257 -15.13 -19.93 8.22
C GLU A 257 -14.46 -18.96 7.24
N ASN A 258 -15.27 -18.29 6.45
CA ASN A 258 -14.84 -17.16 5.64
C ASN A 258 -14.95 -15.88 6.47
N VAL A 259 -13.85 -15.16 6.59
CA VAL A 259 -13.83 -13.87 7.28
C VAL A 259 -13.85 -12.75 6.24
N ARG A 260 -14.83 -11.87 6.33
CA ARG A 260 -14.96 -10.67 5.50
C ARG A 260 -14.75 -9.44 6.35
N ILE A 261 -13.78 -8.62 5.97
CA ILE A 261 -13.44 -7.40 6.72
C ILE A 261 -13.68 -6.21 5.81
N THR A 262 -14.56 -5.30 6.26
CA THR A 262 -14.74 -3.98 5.66
C THR A 262 -13.92 -2.98 6.49
N ILE A 263 -13.02 -2.26 5.85
CA ILE A 263 -12.11 -1.33 6.53
C ILE A 263 -12.31 0.06 5.93
N TYR A 264 -12.64 1.01 6.79
CA TYR A 264 -12.69 2.42 6.44
C TYR A 264 -11.49 3.16 7.05
N ASN A 265 -10.78 3.93 6.25
CA ASN A 265 -9.71 4.79 6.75
C ASN A 265 -10.26 6.18 7.11
N GLY A 266 -10.55 6.40 8.38
CA GLY A 266 -11.02 7.68 8.93
C GLY A 266 -9.87 8.63 9.32
N SER A 267 -8.63 8.33 8.94
CA SER A 267 -7.47 9.19 9.20
C SER A 267 -7.01 9.91 7.93
N MET A 268 -6.07 10.84 8.07
CA MET A 268 -5.51 11.60 6.96
C MET A 268 -4.23 10.97 6.37
N MET A 269 -3.81 9.81 6.87
CA MET A 269 -2.65 9.08 6.36
C MET A 269 -3.07 7.76 5.72
N ARG A 270 -2.26 7.27 4.80
CA ARG A 270 -2.38 5.93 4.23
C ARG A 270 -1.98 4.89 5.26
N HIS A 271 -2.61 3.73 5.19
CA HIS A 271 -2.31 2.61 6.08
C HIS A 271 -2.19 1.30 5.30
N PRO A 272 -0.97 0.77 5.14
CA PRO A 272 -0.76 -0.58 4.59
C PRO A 272 -1.10 -1.59 5.68
N MET A 273 -2.27 -2.20 5.58
CA MET A 273 -2.77 -3.17 6.55
C MET A 273 -2.35 -4.57 6.16
N HIS A 274 -1.67 -5.26 7.07
CA HIS A 274 -1.13 -6.61 6.90
C HIS A 274 -1.80 -7.61 7.83
N LEU A 275 -2.12 -8.79 7.30
CA LEU A 275 -2.58 -9.93 8.08
C LEU A 275 -1.53 -11.05 8.04
N HIS A 276 -1.01 -11.40 9.20
CA HIS A 276 -0.11 -12.54 9.32
C HIS A 276 -0.82 -13.86 8.99
N GLY A 277 -0.07 -14.81 8.41
CA GLY A 277 -0.49 -16.19 8.21
C GLY A 277 -1.52 -16.43 7.10
N HIS A 278 -2.05 -15.39 6.47
CA HIS A 278 -3.09 -15.51 5.44
C HIS A 278 -2.83 -14.57 4.28
N ASP A 279 -3.00 -15.07 3.07
CA ASP A 279 -3.32 -14.22 1.93
C ASP A 279 -4.82 -13.98 1.90
N PHE A 280 -5.23 -12.78 1.58
CA PHE A 280 -6.63 -12.39 1.46
C PHE A 280 -6.95 -11.90 0.05
N ARG A 281 -8.18 -12.07 -0.34
CA ARG A 281 -8.74 -11.53 -1.57
C ARG A 281 -9.09 -10.07 -1.36
N ILE A 282 -8.72 -9.19 -2.29
CA ILE A 282 -9.22 -7.82 -2.32
C ILE A 282 -10.46 -7.78 -3.21
N ILE A 283 -11.58 -7.32 -2.66
CA ILE A 283 -12.84 -7.22 -3.39
C ILE A 283 -12.84 -5.94 -4.23
N ASN A 284 -12.35 -6.05 -5.45
CA ASN A 284 -12.06 -4.94 -6.36
C ASN A 284 -12.92 -4.95 -7.65
N GLY A 285 -14.01 -5.71 -7.67
CA GLY A 285 -14.88 -5.83 -8.84
C GLY A 285 -14.53 -6.98 -9.80
N GLN A 286 -13.43 -7.71 -9.57
CA GLN A 286 -13.01 -8.85 -10.42
C GLN A 286 -13.71 -10.18 -10.07
N GLY A 287 -14.67 -10.17 -9.15
CA GLY A 287 -15.51 -11.34 -8.80
C GLY A 287 -14.67 -12.52 -8.31
N ASP A 288 -14.84 -13.67 -8.97
CA ASP A 288 -14.14 -14.92 -8.62
C ASP A 288 -12.62 -14.87 -8.86
N TYR A 289 -12.14 -13.85 -9.56
CA TYR A 289 -10.72 -13.64 -9.90
C TYR A 289 -10.12 -12.45 -9.15
N ALA A 290 -10.65 -12.10 -8.00
CA ALA A 290 -10.12 -11.06 -7.15
C ALA A 290 -8.65 -11.36 -6.78
N PRO A 291 -7.74 -10.38 -6.79
CA PRO A 291 -6.32 -10.63 -6.52
C PRO A 291 -6.11 -11.06 -5.07
N LEU A 292 -5.14 -11.93 -4.86
CA LEU A 292 -4.65 -12.30 -3.53
C LEU A 292 -3.51 -11.36 -3.14
N LYS A 293 -3.58 -10.85 -1.92
CA LYS A 293 -2.55 -10.01 -1.30
C LYS A 293 -2.41 -10.35 0.17
N ASN A 294 -1.31 -9.95 0.78
CA ASN A 294 -1.14 -9.99 2.23
C ASN A 294 -1.00 -8.59 2.85
N ILE A 295 -0.87 -7.58 2.02
CA ILE A 295 -0.92 -6.16 2.38
C ILE A 295 -1.98 -5.45 1.53
N ILE A 296 -2.82 -4.66 2.18
CA ILE A 296 -3.73 -3.73 1.50
C ILE A 296 -3.45 -2.31 1.97
N ASP A 297 -3.10 -1.44 1.04
CA ASP A 297 -2.87 -0.04 1.33
C ASP A 297 -4.18 0.73 1.19
N ILE A 298 -4.63 1.32 2.28
CA ILE A 298 -5.93 2.01 2.36
C ILE A 298 -5.69 3.50 2.46
N MET A 299 -6.14 4.22 1.45
CA MET A 299 -5.99 5.67 1.38
C MET A 299 -6.93 6.40 2.35
N PRO A 300 -6.63 7.66 2.70
CA PRO A 300 -7.55 8.47 3.49
C PRO A 300 -8.96 8.46 2.93
N MET A 301 -9.96 8.22 3.78
CA MET A 301 -11.40 8.15 3.47
C MET A 301 -11.82 7.03 2.50
N GLU A 302 -10.93 6.12 2.18
CA GLU A 302 -11.22 4.92 1.39
C GLU A 302 -11.86 3.84 2.25
N THR A 303 -12.75 3.06 1.64
CA THR A 303 -13.32 1.85 2.22
C THR A 303 -12.97 0.68 1.34
N ASP A 304 -12.24 -0.27 1.90
CA ASP A 304 -11.86 -1.50 1.23
C ASP A 304 -12.46 -2.72 1.90
N ILE A 305 -12.60 -3.78 1.09
CA ILE A 305 -13.10 -5.06 1.57
C ILE A 305 -12.07 -6.13 1.23
N LEU A 306 -11.70 -6.89 2.25
CA LEU A 306 -10.88 -8.07 2.10
C LEU A 306 -11.57 -9.32 2.64
N GLU A 307 -11.25 -10.47 2.06
CA GLU A 307 -11.80 -11.77 2.46
C GLU A 307 -10.71 -12.83 2.52
N PHE A 308 -10.77 -13.67 3.54
CA PHE A 308 -9.94 -14.87 3.63
C PHE A 308 -10.69 -16.04 4.26
N ASN A 309 -10.25 -17.26 3.97
CA ASN A 309 -10.73 -18.44 4.68
C ASN A 309 -9.83 -18.73 5.86
N ALA A 310 -10.39 -18.87 7.04
CA ALA A 310 -9.70 -19.17 8.27
C ALA A 310 -9.24 -20.64 8.30
N ASN A 311 -8.13 -20.96 7.65
CA ASN A 311 -7.63 -22.33 7.47
C ASN A 311 -6.25 -22.59 8.12
N VAL A 312 -5.59 -21.58 8.65
CA VAL A 312 -4.27 -21.67 9.30
C VAL A 312 -4.41 -21.28 10.76
N GLU A 313 -4.44 -22.28 11.64
CA GLU A 313 -4.58 -22.08 13.09
C GLU A 313 -3.38 -21.32 13.66
N GLY A 314 -3.64 -20.42 14.61
CA GLY A 314 -2.64 -19.59 15.25
C GLY A 314 -3.23 -18.31 15.83
N ASP A 315 -2.36 -17.54 16.46
CA ASP A 315 -2.63 -16.15 16.79
C ASP A 315 -2.01 -15.29 15.67
N TRP A 316 -2.84 -14.56 14.94
CA TRP A 316 -2.41 -13.80 13.78
C TRP A 316 -2.61 -12.31 14.00
N PHE A 317 -1.51 -11.57 13.84
CA PHE A 317 -1.53 -10.12 13.99
C PHE A 317 -2.05 -9.47 12.70
N PHE A 318 -3.04 -8.61 12.84
CA PHE A 318 -3.54 -7.72 11.80
C PHE A 318 -3.16 -6.30 12.19
N HIS A 319 -2.32 -5.63 11.41
CA HIS A 319 -1.76 -4.34 11.81
C HIS A 319 -1.39 -3.45 10.62
N CYS A 320 -1.28 -2.16 10.88
CA CYS A 320 -0.63 -1.24 9.96
C CYS A 320 0.86 -1.57 9.86
N HIS A 321 1.40 -1.64 8.64
CA HIS A 321 2.81 -1.99 8.44
C HIS A 321 3.74 -0.76 8.44
N ILE A 322 3.22 0.47 8.52
CA ILE A 322 4.04 1.61 8.93
C ILE A 322 4.49 1.32 10.37
N LEU A 323 5.81 1.15 10.55
CA LEU A 323 6.39 0.69 11.81
C LEU A 323 5.93 1.54 13.01
N TYR A 324 5.95 2.84 12.84
CA TYR A 324 5.59 3.76 13.93
C TYR A 324 4.09 3.74 14.25
N HIS A 325 3.22 3.51 13.27
CA HIS A 325 1.79 3.32 13.50
C HIS A 325 1.50 2.02 14.25
N MET A 326 2.18 0.94 13.84
CA MET A 326 2.09 -0.36 14.51
C MET A 326 2.54 -0.24 15.97
N MET A 327 3.69 0.40 16.20
CA MET A 327 4.24 0.59 17.55
C MET A 327 3.36 1.50 18.43
N ALA A 328 2.67 2.47 17.83
CA ALA A 328 1.68 3.31 18.52
C ALA A 328 0.37 2.56 18.82
N GLY A 329 0.21 1.32 18.35
CA GLY A 329 -0.89 0.42 18.73
C GLY A 329 -1.91 0.11 17.64
N MET A 330 -1.67 0.49 16.36
CA MET A 330 -2.60 0.20 15.27
C MET A 330 -2.56 -1.27 14.87
N GLY A 331 -3.32 -2.09 15.58
CA GLY A 331 -3.42 -3.52 15.30
C GLY A 331 -4.52 -4.22 16.07
N ARG A 332 -4.78 -5.46 15.67
CA ARG A 332 -5.68 -6.44 16.28
C ARG A 332 -5.05 -7.82 16.21
N VAL A 333 -5.48 -8.72 17.08
CA VAL A 333 -5.05 -10.12 17.06
C VAL A 333 -6.25 -10.99 16.76
N PHE A 334 -6.16 -11.77 15.69
CA PHE A 334 -7.07 -12.88 15.43
C PHE A 334 -6.60 -14.13 16.15
N THR A 335 -7.53 -14.90 16.72
CA THR A 335 -7.24 -16.17 17.35
C THR A 335 -8.34 -17.18 17.03
N TYR A 336 -7.98 -18.44 16.92
CA TYR A 336 -8.94 -19.49 16.62
C TYR A 336 -9.65 -19.97 17.88
N GLU A 337 -10.97 -20.18 17.80
CA GLU A 337 -11.72 -20.84 18.86
C GLU A 337 -11.17 -22.27 19.08
N ASN A 338 -11.07 -22.69 20.32
CA ASN A 338 -10.60 -24.04 20.74
C ASN A 338 -9.11 -24.35 20.50
N GLN A 339 -8.25 -23.37 20.30
CA GLN A 339 -6.83 -23.62 20.40
C GLN A 339 -6.43 -23.99 21.81
N ALA A 340 -5.71 -25.10 21.96
CA ALA A 340 -5.01 -25.38 23.20
C ALA A 340 -4.06 -24.21 23.51
N PRO A 341 -3.99 -23.71 24.76
CA PRO A 341 -3.06 -22.65 25.11
C PRO A 341 -1.66 -23.07 24.68
N ASN A 342 -1.00 -22.24 23.85
CA ASN A 342 0.39 -22.51 23.49
C ASN A 342 1.25 -22.35 24.76
N PRO A 343 1.84 -23.41 25.29
CA PRO A 343 2.59 -23.35 26.53
C PRO A 343 3.85 -22.49 26.44
N LEU A 344 4.26 -22.12 25.22
CA LEU A 344 5.43 -21.27 24.98
C LEU A 344 5.09 -19.77 24.94
N ILE A 345 3.81 -19.39 24.93
CA ILE A 345 3.39 -17.99 24.98
C ILE A 345 2.81 -17.73 26.38
N PRO A 346 3.55 -17.06 27.29
CA PRO A 346 2.97 -16.61 28.55
C PRO A 346 1.73 -15.80 28.30
N ASN A 347 0.73 -15.92 29.20
CA ASN A 347 -0.55 -15.19 29.16
C ASN A 347 -0.36 -13.78 28.55
N PRO A 348 -1.06 -13.45 27.43
CA PRO A 348 -0.83 -12.21 26.69
C PRO A 348 -0.89 -10.95 27.55
N LYS A 349 -1.73 -10.94 28.59
CA LYS A 349 -1.79 -9.84 29.56
C LYS A 349 -0.50 -9.67 30.38
N LEU A 350 0.28 -10.74 30.57
CA LEU A 350 1.57 -10.70 31.26
C LEU A 350 2.74 -10.45 30.30
N ALA A 351 2.67 -10.97 29.06
CA ALA A 351 3.68 -10.74 28.04
C ALA A 351 3.67 -9.29 27.56
N GLN A 352 2.49 -8.69 27.37
CA GLN A 352 2.35 -7.28 27.02
C GLN A 352 2.91 -6.34 28.11
N ARG A 353 2.66 -6.64 29.40
CA ARG A 353 3.26 -5.87 30.50
C ARG A 353 4.79 -5.98 30.57
N LYS A 354 5.37 -7.12 30.16
CA LYS A 354 6.83 -7.30 30.15
C LYS A 354 7.48 -6.64 28.92
N LEU A 355 6.85 -6.68 27.74
CA LEU A 355 7.37 -6.03 26.54
C LEU A 355 7.44 -4.50 26.66
N PHE A 356 6.48 -3.90 27.37
CA PHE A 356 6.46 -2.45 27.59
C PHE A 356 7.08 -1.99 28.92
N ALA A 357 7.43 -2.91 29.83
CA ALA A 357 8.05 -2.59 31.11
C ALA A 357 9.59 -2.77 31.12
N ASP A 358 10.18 -3.33 30.08
CA ASP A 358 11.64 -3.50 29.99
C ASP A 358 12.21 -2.48 29.01
N ASP A 359 12.50 -1.26 29.50
CA ASP A 359 13.15 -0.19 28.75
C ASP A 359 14.48 -0.63 28.08
N ARG A 360 15.04 -1.78 28.46
CA ARG A 360 16.26 -2.33 27.86
C ARG A 360 16.02 -3.02 26.51
N ALA A 361 14.80 -3.43 26.20
CA ALA A 361 14.47 -3.96 24.87
C ALA A 361 14.47 -2.86 23.81
N PHE A 362 14.20 -1.62 24.17
CA PHE A 362 14.27 -0.46 23.27
C PHE A 362 15.72 -0.06 22.94
N HIS A 363 16.66 -0.25 23.86
CA HIS A 363 18.07 0.06 23.60
C HIS A 363 18.72 -0.96 22.64
N PHE A 364 18.25 -2.20 22.61
CA PHE A 364 18.86 -3.25 21.79
C PHE A 364 18.56 -3.13 20.28
N MET A 365 17.42 -2.52 19.92
CA MET A 365 17.09 -2.28 18.52
C MET A 365 17.71 -1.01 17.94
N ALA A 366 18.06 -0.05 18.80
CA ALA A 366 18.68 1.20 18.36
C ALA A 366 20.22 1.11 18.19
N GLU A 367 20.88 0.12 18.79
CA GLU A 367 22.35 0.00 18.76
C GLU A 367 22.88 -0.96 17.68
N ASN A 368 22.03 -1.73 16.99
CA ASN A 368 22.48 -2.73 16.01
C ASN A 368 22.17 -2.42 14.54
N ASP A 369 21.63 -1.24 14.22
CA ASP A 369 21.34 -0.81 12.85
C ASP A 369 22.19 0.39 12.42
N PHE A 370 23.53 0.31 12.61
CA PHE A 370 24.49 1.20 11.97
C PHE A 370 25.54 0.43 11.18
#